data_5510b1d4f0e2d101c74fecdea379e96a
#
_entry.id   5510b1d4f0e2d101c74fecdea379e96a
#
_cell.length_a   1.000
_cell.length_b   1.000
_cell.length_c   1.000
_cell.angle_alpha   90.00
_cell.angle_beta   90.00
_cell.angle_gamma   90.00
#
_symmetry.space_group_name_H-M   'P 1'
#
loop_
_entity.id
_entity.type
_entity.pdbx_description
1 polymer ?
#
loop_
_entity_poly.entity_id
_entity_poly.type
_entity_poly.pdbx_seq_one_letter_code
_entity_poly.pdbx_strand_id
1 'polypeptide(L)'
;MHIEPGFLSDAKIMAANVAAVGLLAAHAPALWRRPALWLRTLLAAVFFSVFMQSFHLPVGPSELHFIGAMPVYVLFGLLPTLFGFALGLLMQGLLFEPQDLVHLAVNALSLIVPLLAVHHTLGRRLGEGTPGLAALLKLDGTYYAGVTLMVGFWLANGEQAVSLAEWGRFAASYLGVVALEPLVTIALVRGAAVLRSQRWAQVCLDERLTLAGAA
;
A
#
# COMPACT_ATOMS: atom_id res chain seq x y z
N MET A 1 10.14 1.51 -5.27
CA MET A 1 9.09 0.53 -5.55
C MET A 1 8.66 0.61 -7.02
N HIS A 2 8.76 1.75 -7.62
CA HIS A 2 8.52 1.90 -9.05
C HIS A 2 9.54 1.09 -9.85
N ILE A 3 9.07 0.42 -10.90
CA ILE A 3 9.92 -0.21 -11.92
C ILE A 3 10.11 0.83 -13.01
N GLU A 4 11.36 1.12 -13.37
CA GLU A 4 11.65 2.14 -14.38
C GLU A 4 11.09 1.75 -15.76
N PRO A 5 10.62 2.74 -16.55
CA PRO A 5 10.19 2.51 -17.94
C PRO A 5 11.27 1.81 -18.77
N GLY A 6 10.84 0.85 -19.61
CA GLY A 6 11.76 0.07 -20.47
C GLY A 6 12.32 -1.20 -19.82
N PHE A 7 12.00 -1.49 -18.54
CA PHE A 7 12.39 -2.75 -17.90
C PHE A 7 11.55 -3.96 -18.31
N LEU A 8 10.28 -3.73 -18.66
CA LEU A 8 9.34 -4.80 -19.02
C LEU A 8 8.90 -4.66 -20.47
N SER A 9 8.74 -5.78 -21.16
CA SER A 9 8.15 -5.80 -22.50
C SER A 9 6.65 -5.46 -22.45
N ASP A 10 6.11 -4.95 -23.56
CA ASP A 10 4.70 -4.58 -23.71
C ASP A 10 3.74 -5.74 -23.37
N ALA A 11 4.11 -6.97 -23.74
CA ALA A 11 3.31 -8.15 -23.42
C ALA A 11 3.18 -8.38 -21.90
N LYS A 12 4.25 -8.18 -21.13
CA LYS A 12 4.25 -8.30 -19.67
C LYS A 12 3.48 -7.18 -19.00
N ILE A 13 3.61 -5.95 -19.53
CA ILE A 13 2.80 -4.79 -19.09
C ILE A 13 1.32 -5.06 -19.35
N MET A 14 0.98 -5.58 -20.54
CA MET A 14 -0.42 -5.94 -20.87
C MET A 14 -0.95 -7.00 -19.90
N ALA A 15 -0.18 -8.05 -19.64
CA ALA A 15 -0.56 -9.07 -18.66
C ALA A 15 -0.79 -8.50 -17.25
N ALA A 16 0.08 -7.58 -16.81
CA ALA A 16 -0.09 -6.87 -15.55
C ALA A 16 -1.35 -6.01 -15.53
N ASN A 17 -1.65 -5.29 -16.63
CA ASN A 17 -2.88 -4.51 -16.76
C ASN A 17 -4.13 -5.40 -16.61
N VAL A 18 -4.18 -6.54 -17.31
CA VAL A 18 -5.29 -7.49 -17.21
C VAL A 18 -5.43 -8.03 -15.77
N ALA A 19 -4.31 -8.40 -15.14
CA ALA A 19 -4.31 -8.91 -13.76
C ALA A 19 -4.77 -7.85 -12.76
N ALA A 20 -4.28 -6.61 -12.86
CA ALA A 20 -4.67 -5.51 -11.98
C ALA A 20 -6.16 -5.15 -12.14
N VAL A 21 -6.63 -5.01 -13.38
CA VAL A 21 -8.05 -4.75 -13.67
C VAL A 21 -8.93 -5.88 -13.15
N GLY A 22 -8.56 -7.14 -13.39
CA GLY A 22 -9.29 -8.30 -12.89
C GLY A 22 -9.38 -8.33 -11.36
N LEU A 23 -8.25 -8.02 -10.69
CA LEU A 23 -8.20 -7.97 -9.23
C LEU A 23 -9.07 -6.84 -8.67
N LEU A 24 -8.97 -5.63 -9.24
CA LEU A 24 -9.81 -4.50 -8.84
C LEU A 24 -11.30 -4.79 -9.11
N ALA A 25 -11.62 -5.33 -10.29
CA ALA A 25 -13.00 -5.69 -10.66
C ALA A 25 -13.61 -6.73 -9.71
N ALA A 26 -12.83 -7.71 -9.25
CA ALA A 26 -13.29 -8.71 -8.28
C ALA A 26 -13.68 -8.09 -6.92
N HIS A 27 -13.05 -6.98 -6.52
CA HIS A 27 -13.31 -6.29 -5.25
C HIS A 27 -14.29 -5.10 -5.39
N ALA A 28 -14.50 -4.59 -6.60
CA ALA A 28 -15.37 -3.43 -6.87
C ALA A 28 -16.81 -3.59 -6.36
N PRO A 29 -17.50 -4.75 -6.51
CA PRO A 29 -18.88 -4.89 -5.99
C PRO A 29 -18.98 -4.68 -4.48
N ALA A 30 -17.95 -5.06 -3.71
CA ALA A 30 -17.93 -4.86 -2.26
C ALA A 30 -17.78 -3.38 -1.88
N LEU A 31 -17.00 -2.62 -2.65
CA LEU A 31 -16.85 -1.18 -2.49
C LEU A 31 -18.16 -0.44 -2.88
N TRP A 32 -18.75 -0.80 -4.01
CA TRP A 32 -19.96 -0.14 -4.54
C TRP A 32 -21.18 -0.29 -3.64
N ARG A 33 -21.29 -1.42 -2.95
CA ARG A 33 -22.37 -1.66 -1.99
C ARG A 33 -22.27 -0.83 -0.71
N ARG A 34 -21.15 -0.13 -0.48
CA ARG A 34 -20.87 0.63 0.74
C ARG A 34 -20.38 2.04 0.43
N PRO A 35 -21.29 3.01 0.13
CA PRO A 35 -20.91 4.37 -0.28
C PRO A 35 -19.96 5.10 0.71
N ALA A 36 -20.08 4.81 2.01
CA ALA A 36 -19.18 5.38 3.01
C ALA A 36 -17.69 5.03 2.76
N LEU A 37 -17.39 3.92 2.09
CA LEU A 37 -16.02 3.53 1.76
C LEU A 37 -15.41 4.38 0.64
N TRP A 38 -16.20 5.11 -0.14
CA TRP A 38 -15.68 5.96 -1.22
C TRP A 38 -14.86 7.13 -0.66
N LEU A 39 -15.38 7.77 0.40
CA LEU A 39 -14.62 8.82 1.08
C LEU A 39 -13.33 8.27 1.69
N ARG A 40 -13.39 7.10 2.35
CA ARG A 40 -12.20 6.44 2.89
C ARG A 40 -11.21 6.07 1.79
N THR A 41 -11.66 5.66 0.61
CA THR A 41 -10.80 5.36 -0.55
C THR A 41 -10.08 6.62 -1.04
N LEU A 42 -10.78 7.74 -1.15
CA LEU A 42 -10.16 9.00 -1.51
C LEU A 42 -9.14 9.46 -0.48
N LEU A 43 -9.49 9.37 0.81
CA LEU A 43 -8.55 9.67 1.89
C LEU A 43 -7.32 8.74 1.84
N ALA A 44 -7.53 7.45 1.64
CA ALA A 44 -6.44 6.48 1.49
C ALA A 44 -5.52 6.84 0.32
N ALA A 45 -6.07 7.24 -0.84
CA ALA A 45 -5.29 7.67 -1.99
C ALA A 45 -4.46 8.93 -1.70
N VAL A 46 -5.07 9.93 -1.04
CA VAL A 46 -4.38 11.17 -0.66
C VAL A 46 -3.28 10.89 0.36
N PHE A 47 -3.57 10.14 1.43
CA PHE A 47 -2.57 9.79 2.44
C PHE A 47 -1.41 9.01 1.84
N PHE A 48 -1.70 8.00 1.02
CA PHE A 48 -0.69 7.24 0.30
C PHE A 48 0.18 8.15 -0.58
N SER A 49 -0.43 9.05 -1.36
CA SER A 49 0.29 9.99 -2.22
C SER A 49 1.20 10.92 -1.40
N VAL A 50 0.72 11.43 -0.27
CA VAL A 50 1.53 12.27 0.64
C VAL A 50 2.72 11.48 1.21
N PHE A 51 2.51 10.24 1.64
CA PHE A 51 3.60 9.40 2.13
C PHE A 51 4.64 9.12 1.04
N MET A 52 4.21 8.77 -0.16
CA MET A 52 5.09 8.53 -1.31
C MET A 52 5.97 9.74 -1.64
N GLN A 53 5.40 10.95 -1.58
CA GLN A 53 6.12 12.21 -1.85
C GLN A 53 6.99 12.66 -0.67
N SER A 54 6.69 12.22 0.56
CA SER A 54 7.43 12.65 1.74
C SER A 54 8.88 12.14 1.78
N PHE A 55 9.10 10.94 1.25
CA PHE A 55 10.43 10.34 1.19
C PHE A 55 10.52 9.33 0.04
N HIS A 56 11.47 9.55 -0.86
CA HIS A 56 11.86 8.63 -1.91
C HIS A 56 13.37 8.66 -2.13
N LEU A 57 13.96 7.52 -2.49
CA LEU A 57 15.39 7.38 -2.72
C LEU A 57 15.63 6.32 -3.81
N PRO A 58 16.36 6.64 -4.89
CA PRO A 58 16.77 5.65 -5.89
C PRO A 58 17.65 4.56 -5.27
N VAL A 59 17.31 3.29 -5.52
CA VAL A 59 18.09 2.12 -5.08
C VAL A 59 18.19 1.13 -6.22
N GLY A 60 19.26 1.23 -7.00
CA GLY A 60 19.44 0.42 -8.22
C GLY A 60 18.34 0.69 -9.24
N PRO A 61 17.74 -0.36 -9.84
CA PRO A 61 16.69 -0.23 -10.86
C PRO A 61 15.29 0.04 -10.29
N SER A 62 15.19 0.36 -9.03
CA SER A 62 13.92 0.66 -8.36
C SER A 62 14.10 1.78 -7.34
N GLU A 63 13.00 2.29 -6.81
CA GLU A 63 13.02 3.34 -5.80
C GLU A 63 12.45 2.86 -4.47
N LEU A 64 13.13 3.25 -3.39
CA LEU A 64 12.61 3.15 -2.03
C LEU A 64 11.66 4.31 -1.78
N HIS A 65 10.45 3.99 -1.33
CA HIS A 65 9.47 4.99 -0.88
C HIS A 65 8.99 4.68 0.53
N PHE A 66 8.61 5.72 1.26
CA PHE A 66 7.82 5.55 2.46
C PHE A 66 6.35 5.39 2.03
N ILE A 67 5.88 4.15 1.94
CA ILE A 67 4.55 3.83 1.38
C ILE A 67 3.44 4.20 2.34
N GLY A 68 3.67 4.07 3.65
CA GLY A 68 2.64 4.27 4.67
C GLY A 68 1.51 3.25 4.57
N ALA A 69 1.85 2.02 4.18
CA ALA A 69 0.85 0.99 3.85
C ALA A 69 0.03 0.57 5.06
N MET A 70 0.68 0.29 6.18
CA MET A 70 -0.02 -0.15 7.40
C MET A 70 -0.75 0.98 8.09
N PRO A 71 -0.23 2.23 8.18
CA PRO A 71 -1.05 3.36 8.60
C PRO A 71 -2.35 3.49 7.81
N VAL A 72 -2.28 3.47 6.49
CA VAL A 72 -3.46 3.58 5.60
C VAL A 72 -4.40 2.39 5.80
N TYR A 73 -3.86 1.16 5.87
CA TYR A 73 -4.66 -0.05 6.08
C TYR A 73 -5.38 -0.07 7.44
N VAL A 74 -4.70 0.34 8.50
CA VAL A 74 -5.28 0.36 9.86
C VAL A 74 -6.33 1.47 9.99
N LEU A 75 -6.08 2.64 9.39
CA LEU A 75 -7.00 3.79 9.47
C LEU A 75 -8.26 3.61 8.63
N PHE A 76 -8.15 3.03 7.44
CA PHE A 76 -9.24 3.04 6.46
C PHE A 76 -9.80 1.66 6.12
N GLY A 77 -9.09 0.57 6.46
CA GLY A 77 -9.48 -0.80 6.18
C GLY A 77 -9.04 -1.31 4.79
N LEU A 78 -9.31 -2.59 4.49
CA LEU A 78 -8.81 -3.26 3.30
C LEU A 78 -9.26 -2.61 1.99
N LEU A 79 -10.57 -2.52 1.75
CA LEU A 79 -11.08 -2.06 0.45
C LEU A 79 -10.65 -0.62 0.13
N PRO A 80 -10.79 0.35 1.06
CA PRO A 80 -10.26 1.69 0.83
C PRO A 80 -8.77 1.73 0.53
N THR A 81 -7.96 0.93 1.23
CA THR A 81 -6.51 0.89 0.99
C THR A 81 -6.17 0.29 -0.37
N LEU A 82 -6.84 -0.81 -0.74
CA LEU A 82 -6.65 -1.49 -2.02
C LEU A 82 -6.92 -0.55 -3.21
N PHE A 83 -8.08 0.09 -3.21
CA PHE A 83 -8.43 1.04 -4.26
C PHE A 83 -7.69 2.37 -4.11
N GLY A 84 -7.37 2.76 -2.88
CA GLY A 84 -6.56 3.93 -2.56
C GLY A 84 -5.14 3.84 -3.13
N PHE A 85 -4.51 2.68 -3.10
CA PHE A 85 -3.21 2.46 -3.73
C PHE A 85 -3.28 2.62 -5.26
N ALA A 86 -4.26 2.00 -5.92
CA ALA A 86 -4.41 2.13 -7.37
C ALA A 86 -4.71 3.58 -7.78
N LEU A 87 -5.62 4.25 -7.07
CA LEU A 87 -5.97 5.66 -7.32
C LEU A 87 -4.81 6.59 -6.98
N GLY A 88 -4.11 6.35 -5.87
CA GLY A 88 -2.97 7.16 -5.45
C GLY A 88 -1.80 7.07 -6.43
N LEU A 89 -1.48 5.87 -6.96
CA LEU A 89 -0.49 5.71 -8.02
C LEU A 89 -0.91 6.43 -9.31
N LEU A 90 -2.20 6.36 -9.68
CA LEU A 90 -2.71 7.12 -10.82
C LEU A 90 -2.55 8.63 -10.59
N MET A 91 -2.87 9.13 -9.39
CA MET A 91 -2.65 10.54 -9.02
C MET A 91 -1.17 10.93 -9.09
N GLN A 92 -0.27 10.06 -8.60
CA GLN A 92 1.18 10.27 -8.69
C GLN A 92 1.63 10.44 -10.14
N GLY A 93 1.25 9.49 -11.00
CA GLY A 93 1.59 9.55 -12.42
C GLY A 93 1.01 10.77 -13.14
N LEU A 94 -0.23 11.16 -12.81
CA LEU A 94 -0.84 12.33 -13.47
C LEU A 94 -0.29 13.68 -13.00
N LEU A 95 0.13 13.78 -11.73
CA LEU A 95 0.49 15.06 -11.12
C LEU A 95 2.01 15.28 -11.02
N PHE A 96 2.79 14.23 -10.87
CA PHE A 96 4.22 14.34 -10.56
C PHE A 96 5.11 13.61 -11.58
N GLU A 97 4.82 12.35 -11.90
CA GLU A 97 5.71 11.47 -12.68
C GLU A 97 4.95 10.75 -13.82
N PRO A 98 4.60 11.45 -14.92
CA PRO A 98 3.80 10.88 -16.00
C PRO A 98 4.41 9.64 -16.67
N GLN A 99 5.73 9.46 -16.62
CA GLN A 99 6.43 8.28 -17.13
C GLN A 99 6.02 7.00 -16.40
N ASP A 100 5.62 7.09 -15.15
CA ASP A 100 5.25 5.93 -14.32
C ASP A 100 3.88 5.33 -14.68
N LEU A 101 3.07 6.09 -15.43
CA LEU A 101 1.78 5.59 -15.93
C LEU A 101 1.93 4.35 -16.82
N VAL A 102 3.06 4.18 -17.50
CA VAL A 102 3.35 2.99 -18.31
C VAL A 102 3.33 1.73 -17.44
N HIS A 103 3.85 1.81 -16.22
CA HIS A 103 3.94 0.69 -15.29
C HIS A 103 2.91 0.77 -14.15
N LEU A 104 1.83 1.54 -14.31
CA LEU A 104 0.81 1.76 -13.28
C LEU A 104 0.29 0.43 -12.69
N ALA A 105 -0.07 -0.53 -13.54
CA ALA A 105 -0.58 -1.83 -13.10
C ALA A 105 0.49 -2.70 -12.42
N VAL A 106 1.72 -2.66 -12.92
CA VAL A 106 2.89 -3.36 -12.33
C VAL A 106 3.11 -2.84 -10.91
N ASN A 107 3.15 -1.54 -10.75
CA ASN A 107 3.33 -0.87 -9.46
C ASN A 107 2.13 -1.11 -8.53
N ALA A 108 0.90 -1.04 -9.06
CA ALA A 108 -0.31 -1.34 -8.28
C ALA A 108 -0.32 -2.79 -7.77
N LEU A 109 -0.01 -3.78 -8.61
CA LEU A 109 0.08 -5.18 -8.19
C LEU A 109 1.16 -5.40 -7.13
N SER A 110 2.30 -4.69 -7.23
CA SER A 110 3.39 -4.76 -6.25
C SER A 110 2.98 -4.29 -4.85
N LEU A 111 1.92 -3.49 -4.73
CA LEU A 111 1.34 -3.05 -3.46
C LEU A 111 0.12 -3.87 -3.03
N ILE A 112 -0.77 -4.14 -3.96
CA ILE A 112 -2.09 -4.73 -3.66
C ILE A 112 -1.97 -6.24 -3.34
N VAL A 113 -1.10 -6.97 -4.05
CA VAL A 113 -0.91 -8.41 -3.78
C VAL A 113 -0.35 -8.64 -2.37
N PRO A 114 0.72 -7.95 -1.92
CA PRO A 114 1.17 -8.02 -0.54
C PRO A 114 0.12 -7.58 0.50
N LEU A 115 -0.66 -6.54 0.20
CA LEU A 115 -1.74 -6.09 1.08
C LEU A 115 -2.79 -7.19 1.29
N LEU A 116 -3.20 -7.86 0.23
CA LEU A 116 -4.14 -8.98 0.31
C LEU A 116 -3.54 -10.15 1.10
N ALA A 117 -2.27 -10.48 0.87
CA ALA A 117 -1.57 -11.53 1.61
C ALA A 117 -1.53 -11.22 3.12
N VAL A 118 -1.14 -10.00 3.48
CA VAL A 118 -1.15 -9.54 4.89
C VAL A 118 -2.55 -9.59 5.47
N HIS A 119 -3.56 -9.08 4.76
CA HIS A 119 -4.94 -9.08 5.24
C HIS A 119 -5.43 -10.50 5.54
N HIS A 120 -5.21 -11.44 4.64
CA HIS A 120 -5.72 -12.81 4.77
C HIS A 120 -4.96 -13.65 5.82
N THR A 121 -3.71 -13.31 6.12
CA THR A 121 -2.89 -14.05 7.10
C THR A 121 -2.92 -13.43 8.50
N LEU A 122 -2.64 -12.14 8.60
CA LEU A 122 -2.45 -11.42 9.86
C LEU A 122 -3.57 -10.39 10.13
N GLY A 123 -3.99 -9.65 9.11
CA GLY A 123 -4.87 -8.50 9.25
C GLY A 123 -6.27 -8.83 9.75
N ARG A 124 -6.80 -10.00 9.37
CA ARG A 124 -8.11 -10.49 9.88
C ARG A 124 -8.10 -10.80 11.37
N ARG A 125 -6.91 -10.98 11.97
CA ARG A 125 -6.74 -11.30 13.39
C ARG A 125 -6.49 -10.06 14.23
N LEU A 126 -6.41 -8.88 13.61
CA LEU A 126 -6.34 -7.62 14.35
C LEU A 126 -7.63 -7.42 15.13
N GLY A 127 -7.49 -7.25 16.45
CA GLY A 127 -8.60 -6.87 17.32
C GLY A 127 -9.05 -5.43 17.10
N GLU A 128 -10.02 -5.01 17.90
CA GLU A 128 -10.47 -3.63 17.97
C GLU A 128 -9.42 -2.73 18.64
N GLY A 129 -9.40 -1.47 18.26
CA GLY A 129 -8.50 -0.45 18.81
C GLY A 129 -7.15 -0.37 18.14
N THR A 130 -6.18 0.19 18.86
CA THR A 130 -4.81 0.42 18.36
C THR A 130 -4.00 -0.89 18.43
N PRO A 131 -3.51 -1.42 17.31
CA PRO A 131 -2.63 -2.58 17.33
C PRO A 131 -1.35 -2.29 18.12
N GLY A 132 -0.87 -3.28 18.87
CA GLY A 132 0.40 -3.18 19.58
C GLY A 132 1.61 -3.17 18.65
N LEU A 133 2.74 -2.64 19.12
CA LEU A 133 3.98 -2.51 18.34
C LEU A 133 4.42 -3.84 17.70
N ALA A 134 4.37 -4.95 18.44
CA ALA A 134 4.77 -6.25 17.91
C ALA A 134 3.84 -6.75 16.78
N ALA A 135 2.54 -6.44 16.84
CA ALA A 135 1.60 -6.76 15.77
C ALA A 135 1.89 -5.91 14.53
N LEU A 136 2.14 -4.62 14.71
CA LEU A 136 2.50 -3.72 13.62
C LEU A 136 3.81 -4.12 12.95
N LEU A 137 4.86 -4.42 13.71
CA LEU A 137 6.13 -4.91 13.15
C LEU A 137 5.95 -6.19 12.31
N LYS A 138 5.07 -7.10 12.74
CA LYS A 138 4.74 -8.30 11.94
C LYS A 138 3.99 -7.95 10.66
N LEU A 139 3.04 -7.02 10.72
CA LEU A 139 2.29 -6.56 9.54
C LEU A 139 3.23 -5.88 8.54
N ASP A 140 4.02 -4.91 8.99
CA ASP A 140 4.97 -4.17 8.15
C ASP A 140 6.04 -5.10 7.57
N GLY A 141 6.64 -5.95 8.40
CA GLY A 141 7.66 -6.91 7.94
C GLY A 141 7.10 -7.88 6.88
N THR A 142 5.87 -8.39 7.07
CA THR A 142 5.23 -9.26 6.09
C THR A 142 4.85 -8.51 4.83
N TYR A 143 4.35 -7.28 4.95
CA TYR A 143 3.96 -6.45 3.81
C TYR A 143 5.17 -6.10 2.95
N TYR A 144 6.22 -5.55 3.55
CA TYR A 144 7.42 -5.14 2.81
C TYR A 144 8.22 -6.32 2.28
N ALA A 145 8.22 -7.48 2.94
CA ALA A 145 8.72 -8.71 2.35
C ALA A 145 7.95 -9.07 1.07
N GLY A 146 6.62 -8.95 1.09
CA GLY A 146 5.79 -9.15 -0.09
C GLY A 146 6.06 -8.13 -1.20
N VAL A 147 6.22 -6.85 -0.87
CA VAL A 147 6.57 -5.78 -1.83
C VAL A 147 7.91 -6.08 -2.49
N THR A 148 8.94 -6.40 -1.70
CA THR A 148 10.28 -6.68 -2.24
C THR A 148 10.30 -7.94 -3.09
N LEU A 149 9.51 -8.97 -2.74
CA LEU A 149 9.32 -10.17 -3.56
C LEU A 149 8.61 -9.85 -4.88
N MET A 150 7.58 -9.01 -4.87
CA MET A 150 6.88 -8.59 -6.09
C MET A 150 7.80 -7.77 -7.01
N VAL A 151 8.59 -6.85 -6.46
CA VAL A 151 9.60 -6.13 -7.23
C VAL A 151 10.64 -7.11 -7.79
N GLY A 152 11.13 -8.04 -6.99
CA GLY A 152 12.04 -9.10 -7.44
C GLY A 152 11.46 -9.96 -8.56
N PHE A 153 10.16 -10.29 -8.48
CA PHE A 153 9.45 -11.00 -9.54
C PHE A 153 9.47 -10.22 -10.86
N TRP A 154 9.16 -8.92 -10.83
CA TRP A 154 9.19 -8.09 -12.04
C TRP A 154 10.61 -7.93 -12.60
N LEU A 155 11.59 -7.69 -11.74
CA LEU A 155 13.00 -7.56 -12.15
C LEU A 155 13.54 -8.87 -12.75
N ALA A 156 13.20 -10.03 -12.18
CA ALA A 156 13.58 -11.33 -12.72
C ALA A 156 12.91 -11.65 -14.08
N ASN A 157 11.76 -11.04 -14.34
CA ASN A 157 11.05 -11.14 -15.62
C ASN A 157 11.34 -9.95 -16.55
N GLY A 158 12.25 -9.05 -16.19
CA GLY A 158 12.63 -7.90 -17.00
C GLY A 158 13.40 -8.28 -18.25
N GLU A 159 13.54 -7.32 -19.17
CA GLU A 159 14.39 -7.45 -20.37
C GLU A 159 15.89 -7.20 -20.04
N GLN A 160 16.15 -6.59 -18.89
CA GLN A 160 17.51 -6.33 -18.39
C GLN A 160 17.82 -7.24 -17.22
N ALA A 161 19.01 -7.85 -17.23
CA ALA A 161 19.46 -8.69 -16.14
C ALA A 161 19.77 -7.83 -14.89
N VAL A 162 19.06 -8.08 -13.79
CA VAL A 162 19.34 -7.50 -12.49
C VAL A 162 19.96 -8.56 -11.59
N SER A 163 21.07 -8.23 -10.95
CA SER A 163 21.75 -9.17 -10.07
C SER A 163 20.97 -9.38 -8.76
N LEU A 164 21.09 -10.57 -8.18
CA LEU A 164 20.51 -10.86 -6.86
C LEU A 164 21.04 -9.90 -5.78
N ALA A 165 22.28 -9.41 -5.93
CA ALA A 165 22.88 -8.46 -5.01
C ALA A 165 22.21 -7.06 -5.11
N GLU A 166 21.82 -6.62 -6.29
CA GLU A 166 21.09 -5.37 -6.49
C GLU A 166 19.69 -5.45 -5.90
N TRP A 167 18.95 -6.54 -6.19
CA TRP A 167 17.68 -6.79 -5.55
C TRP A 167 17.81 -6.89 -4.02
N GLY A 168 18.84 -7.56 -3.52
CA GLY A 168 19.10 -7.69 -2.08
C GLY A 168 19.36 -6.34 -1.39
N ARG A 169 20.08 -5.42 -2.04
CA ARG A 169 20.28 -4.05 -1.56
C ARG A 169 18.95 -3.28 -1.49
N PHE A 170 18.14 -3.39 -2.55
CA PHE A 170 16.79 -2.81 -2.56
C PHE A 170 15.93 -3.40 -1.43
N ALA A 171 15.88 -4.72 -1.27
CA ALA A 171 15.12 -5.36 -0.19
C ALA A 171 15.59 -4.92 1.20
N ALA A 172 16.91 -4.85 1.42
CA ALA A 172 17.50 -4.41 2.68
C ALA A 172 17.18 -2.93 3.01
N SER A 173 17.03 -2.08 2.00
CA SER A 173 16.69 -0.66 2.22
C SER A 173 15.33 -0.48 2.92
N TYR A 174 14.39 -1.42 2.74
CA TYR A 174 13.09 -1.40 3.42
C TYR A 174 13.15 -1.73 4.91
N LEU A 175 14.25 -2.26 5.44
CA LEU A 175 14.37 -2.52 6.89
C LEU A 175 14.21 -1.24 7.72
N GLY A 176 14.68 -0.10 7.21
CA GLY A 176 14.48 1.20 7.84
C GLY A 176 13.00 1.60 7.90
N VAL A 177 12.27 1.36 6.82
CA VAL A 177 10.83 1.64 6.75
C VAL A 177 10.06 0.72 7.70
N VAL A 178 10.37 -0.58 7.71
CA VAL A 178 9.76 -1.58 8.64
C VAL A 178 9.98 -1.20 10.10
N ALA A 179 11.12 -0.60 10.44
CA ALA A 179 11.39 -0.14 11.80
C ALA A 179 10.63 1.15 12.16
N LEU A 180 10.44 2.05 11.20
CA LEU A 180 9.86 3.38 11.44
C LEU A 180 8.33 3.40 11.29
N GLU A 181 7.77 2.72 10.30
CA GLU A 181 6.34 2.79 9.95
C GLU A 181 5.41 2.39 11.10
N PRO A 182 5.71 1.37 11.95
CA PRO A 182 4.90 1.06 13.13
C PRO A 182 4.73 2.23 14.10
N LEU A 183 5.77 3.05 14.27
CA LEU A 183 5.72 4.22 15.15
C LEU A 183 4.82 5.31 14.56
N VAL A 184 4.91 5.52 13.24
CA VAL A 184 4.01 6.42 12.50
C VAL A 184 2.57 5.92 12.60
N THR A 185 2.34 4.62 12.42
CA THR A 185 1.02 4.00 12.57
C THR A 185 0.43 4.26 13.96
N ILE A 186 1.21 4.02 15.02
CA ILE A 186 0.77 4.25 16.40
C ILE A 186 0.41 5.73 16.61
N ALA A 187 1.26 6.65 16.14
CA ALA A 187 1.03 8.08 16.27
C ALA A 187 -0.27 8.52 15.57
N LEU A 188 -0.48 8.06 14.33
CA LEU A 188 -1.68 8.39 13.55
C LEU A 188 -2.95 7.78 14.14
N VAL A 189 -2.91 6.51 14.56
CA VAL A 189 -4.07 5.85 15.18
C VAL A 189 -4.43 6.48 16.52
N ARG A 190 -3.45 6.86 17.35
CA ARG A 190 -3.68 7.61 18.59
C ARG A 190 -4.26 8.99 18.31
N GLY A 191 -3.75 9.71 17.30
CA GLY A 191 -4.33 10.97 16.86
C GLY A 191 -5.77 10.83 16.39
N ALA A 192 -6.06 9.81 15.57
CA ALA A 192 -7.40 9.49 15.12
C ALA A 192 -8.34 9.12 16.27
N ALA A 193 -7.85 8.46 17.32
CA ALA A 193 -8.63 8.10 18.50
C ALA A 193 -9.16 9.33 19.26
N VAL A 194 -8.47 10.45 19.22
CA VAL A 194 -8.96 11.72 19.81
C VAL A 194 -10.18 12.25 19.06
N LEU A 195 -10.26 11.98 17.76
CA LEU A 195 -11.31 12.46 16.86
C LEU A 195 -12.52 11.52 16.77
N ARG A 196 -12.43 10.30 17.32
CA ARG A 196 -13.46 9.25 17.17
C ARG A 196 -14.85 9.63 17.71
N SER A 197 -14.94 10.54 18.67
CA SER A 197 -16.20 11.06 19.18
C SER A 197 -16.94 11.95 18.16
N GLN A 198 -16.24 12.44 17.15
CA GLN A 198 -16.81 13.28 16.11
C GLN A 198 -17.51 12.42 15.05
N ARG A 199 -18.74 12.79 14.68
CA ARG A 199 -19.53 12.04 13.69
C ARG A 199 -18.82 11.88 12.33
N TRP A 200 -18.11 12.90 11.87
CA TRP A 200 -17.37 12.84 10.62
C TRP A 200 -16.20 11.84 10.68
N ALA A 201 -15.52 11.72 11.82
CA ALA A 201 -14.43 10.77 11.99
C ALA A 201 -14.91 9.32 11.90
N GLN A 202 -16.11 9.02 12.40
CA GLN A 202 -16.72 7.69 12.29
C GLN A 202 -16.98 7.28 10.84
N VAL A 203 -17.24 8.22 9.95
CA VAL A 203 -17.40 7.96 8.51
C VAL A 203 -16.03 7.78 7.84
N CYS A 204 -15.02 8.53 8.27
CA CYS A 204 -13.69 8.55 7.66
C CYS A 204 -12.80 7.39 8.10
N LEU A 205 -12.99 6.83 9.30
CA LEU A 205 -12.10 5.82 9.89
C LEU A 205 -12.71 4.41 9.83
N ASP A 206 -11.85 3.41 9.90
CA ASP A 206 -12.25 1.99 9.97
C ASP A 206 -13.06 1.73 11.25
N GLU A 207 -14.08 0.87 11.15
CA GLU A 207 -14.99 0.56 12.25
C GLU A 207 -14.25 -0.02 13.47
N ARG A 208 -13.17 -0.78 13.27
CA ARG A 208 -12.34 -1.34 14.35
C ARG A 208 -11.77 -0.26 15.26
N LEU A 209 -11.49 0.92 14.72
CA LEU A 209 -10.96 2.05 15.49
C LEU A 209 -12.06 2.85 16.19
N THR A 210 -13.27 2.84 15.66
CA THR A 210 -14.39 3.61 16.19
C THR A 210 -15.16 2.86 17.27
N LEU A 211 -15.24 1.52 17.20
CA LEU A 211 -15.97 0.68 18.17
C LEU A 211 -15.22 0.52 19.51
N ALA A 212 -13.91 0.54 19.51
CA ALA A 212 -13.08 0.35 20.71
C ALA A 212 -13.26 1.39 21.84
N GLY A 213 -14.20 2.28 21.74
CA GLY A 213 -14.48 3.32 22.74
C GLY A 213 -15.92 3.36 23.23
N ALA A 214 -16.74 2.40 22.84
CA ALA A 214 -18.14 2.28 23.24
C ALA A 214 -18.37 1.29 24.42
N ALA A 215 -17.29 0.70 24.95
CA ALA A 215 -17.31 -0.23 26.08
C ALA A 215 -16.84 0.44 27.37
#